data_3079afe8a61480772a7525b4cbbda816
#
_entry.id   3079afe8a61480772a7525b4cbbda816
#
_cell.length_a   1.000
_cell.length_b   1.000
_cell.length_c   1.000
_cell.angle_alpha   90.00
_cell.angle_beta   90.00
_cell.angle_gamma   90.00
#
_symmetry.space_group_name_H-M   'P 1'
#
loop_
_entity.id
_entity.type
_entity.pdbx_description
1 polymer ?
#
loop_
_entity_poly.entity_id
_entity_poly.type
_entity_poly.pdbx_seq_one_letter_code
_entity_poly.pdbx_strand_id
1 'polypeptide(L)'
;MKGFFASAGRMLVTLVAVGVAIGVGWQLWRYYMLEPWTRDGRIRADVVTVAADVSGLVSDVFVQDNDKVGKGQPLFRIDQRRFQYALDQAKAEVASRQTTLYQNKRDLARAEHLTTLAITAQQVEHDQQAVDVAQAQLDAANAALEVAQLNLERSTVLAPVNGIVTNFDLLPGRYVNAGQNVFALIDSDTFRVEGYFEETKLRRIRIGEKASVKLIGDPRVLAGHVESVASGIEDQNRSTSTDLLALVNPTFSWVRLAQRIPVRIKLDTIPADLSLVSGRTATVSIGNIGPW
;
A
#
# COMPACT_ATOMS: atom_id res chain seq x y z
N MET A 1 -77.55 -24.10 -12.80
CA MET A 1 -76.25 -24.72 -12.40
C MET A 1 -75.05 -24.26 -13.23
N LYS A 2 -75.18 -24.09 -14.58
CA LYS A 2 -74.02 -23.69 -15.42
C LYS A 2 -73.40 -22.27 -15.09
N GLY A 3 -74.21 -21.31 -14.63
CA GLY A 3 -73.71 -19.98 -14.23
C GLY A 3 -72.92 -19.95 -12.93
N PHE A 4 -73.21 -20.81 -11.98
CA PHE A 4 -72.52 -20.88 -10.69
C PHE A 4 -71.12 -21.48 -10.83
N PHE A 5 -70.92 -22.50 -11.68
CA PHE A 5 -69.61 -23.06 -11.96
C PHE A 5 -68.72 -22.10 -12.75
N ALA A 6 -69.28 -21.27 -13.64
CA ALA A 6 -68.52 -20.26 -14.37
C ALA A 6 -68.05 -19.10 -13.48
N SER A 7 -68.86 -18.67 -12.50
CA SER A 7 -68.45 -17.66 -11.54
C SER A 7 -67.42 -18.17 -10.52
N ALA A 8 -67.60 -19.43 -10.06
CA ALA A 8 -66.62 -20.09 -9.18
C ALA A 8 -65.28 -20.30 -9.86
N GLY A 9 -65.28 -20.70 -11.16
CA GLY A 9 -64.04 -20.82 -11.95
C GLY A 9 -63.31 -19.49 -12.13
N ARG A 10 -64.02 -18.38 -12.38
CA ARG A 10 -63.46 -17.04 -12.48
C ARG A 10 -62.87 -16.59 -11.13
N MET A 11 -63.59 -16.85 -10.02
CA MET A 11 -63.11 -16.53 -8.68
C MET A 11 -61.83 -17.30 -8.32
N LEU A 12 -61.76 -18.59 -8.71
CA LEU A 12 -60.59 -19.39 -8.47
C LEU A 12 -59.37 -18.86 -9.27
N VAL A 13 -59.55 -18.51 -10.54
CA VAL A 13 -58.50 -17.92 -11.37
C VAL A 13 -57.99 -16.60 -10.79
N THR A 14 -58.90 -15.73 -10.33
CA THR A 14 -58.50 -14.46 -9.68
C THR A 14 -57.74 -14.67 -8.38
N LEU A 15 -58.15 -15.65 -7.55
CA LEU A 15 -57.41 -15.98 -6.31
C LEU A 15 -56.03 -16.53 -6.60
N VAL A 16 -55.89 -17.40 -7.61
CA VAL A 16 -54.57 -17.91 -8.06
C VAL A 16 -53.68 -16.76 -8.57
N ALA A 17 -54.26 -15.86 -9.40
CA ALA A 17 -53.51 -14.70 -9.90
C ALA A 17 -53.07 -13.76 -8.78
N VAL A 18 -53.90 -13.50 -7.79
CA VAL A 18 -53.57 -12.69 -6.59
C VAL A 18 -52.49 -13.41 -5.76
N GLY A 19 -52.58 -14.70 -5.57
CA GLY A 19 -51.57 -15.49 -4.87
C GLY A 19 -50.19 -15.43 -5.55
N VAL A 20 -50.17 -15.58 -6.88
CA VAL A 20 -48.94 -15.43 -7.69
C VAL A 20 -48.38 -13.99 -7.55
N ALA A 21 -49.23 -12.97 -7.65
CA ALA A 21 -48.81 -11.57 -7.52
C ALA A 21 -48.22 -11.29 -6.13
N ILE A 22 -48.79 -11.80 -5.09
CA ILE A 22 -48.27 -11.68 -3.70
C ILE A 22 -46.94 -12.42 -3.59
N GLY A 23 -46.82 -13.63 -4.13
CA GLY A 23 -45.58 -14.41 -4.14
C GLY A 23 -44.43 -13.71 -4.87
N VAL A 24 -44.71 -13.17 -6.07
CA VAL A 24 -43.75 -12.39 -6.84
C VAL A 24 -43.38 -11.09 -6.11
N GLY A 25 -44.38 -10.38 -5.57
CA GLY A 25 -44.16 -9.17 -4.78
C GLY A 25 -43.28 -9.40 -3.55
N TRP A 26 -43.52 -10.50 -2.82
CA TRP A 26 -42.70 -10.94 -1.69
C TRP A 26 -41.26 -11.27 -2.11
N GLN A 27 -41.10 -12.00 -3.22
CA GLN A 27 -39.79 -12.36 -3.76
C GLN A 27 -38.99 -11.11 -4.17
N LEU A 28 -39.62 -10.16 -4.87
CA LEU A 28 -39.02 -8.88 -5.24
C LEU A 28 -38.64 -8.05 -4.02
N TRP A 29 -39.54 -7.96 -3.05
CA TRP A 29 -39.24 -7.27 -1.78
C TRP A 29 -38.03 -7.84 -1.09
N ARG A 30 -37.97 -9.18 -0.98
CA ARG A 30 -36.84 -9.88 -0.38
C ARG A 30 -35.53 -9.59 -1.11
N TYR A 31 -35.56 -9.65 -2.42
CA TYR A 31 -34.41 -9.40 -3.27
C TYR A 31 -33.87 -7.97 -3.16
N TYR A 32 -34.72 -6.95 -3.28
CA TYR A 32 -34.28 -5.57 -3.28
C TYR A 32 -33.98 -5.01 -1.89
N MET A 33 -34.75 -5.38 -0.90
CA MET A 33 -34.67 -4.78 0.43
C MET A 33 -33.81 -5.55 1.42
N LEU A 34 -33.75 -6.88 1.29
CA LEU A 34 -33.14 -7.70 2.32
C LEU A 34 -31.80 -8.32 1.90
N GLU A 35 -31.60 -8.59 0.63
CA GLU A 35 -30.39 -9.27 0.19
C GLU A 35 -29.17 -8.32 0.14
N PRO A 36 -28.00 -8.75 0.65
CA PRO A 36 -26.81 -7.91 0.70
C PRO A 36 -26.12 -7.87 -0.67
N TRP A 37 -26.62 -7.05 -1.56
CA TRP A 37 -26.00 -6.77 -2.83
C TRP A 37 -25.89 -5.26 -3.08
N THR A 38 -24.88 -4.85 -3.87
CA THR A 38 -24.66 -3.46 -4.25
C THR A 38 -24.06 -3.37 -5.66
N ARG A 39 -24.44 -2.33 -6.40
CA ARG A 39 -23.82 -1.95 -7.67
C ARG A 39 -22.67 -0.96 -7.49
N ASP A 40 -22.51 -0.46 -6.28
CA ASP A 40 -21.46 0.49 -5.95
C ASP A 40 -20.27 -0.23 -5.31
N GLY A 41 -19.69 -1.15 -6.06
CA GLY A 41 -18.43 -1.78 -5.75
C GLY A 41 -17.32 -1.16 -6.59
N ARG A 42 -16.12 -1.03 -6.05
CA ARG A 42 -14.94 -0.54 -6.76
C ARG A 42 -13.76 -1.45 -6.51
N ILE A 43 -13.01 -1.72 -7.59
CA ILE A 43 -11.70 -2.34 -7.45
C ILE A 43 -10.77 -1.32 -6.80
N ARG A 44 -10.02 -1.76 -5.80
CA ARG A 44 -8.96 -1.01 -5.14
C ARG A 44 -7.70 -1.82 -5.11
N ALA A 45 -6.58 -1.15 -5.17
CA ALA A 45 -5.27 -1.69 -4.87
C ALA A 45 -4.50 -0.63 -4.07
N ASP A 46 -3.53 -1.04 -3.30
CA ASP A 46 -2.70 -0.10 -2.59
C ASP A 46 -1.76 0.60 -3.59
N VAL A 47 -1.58 1.89 -3.40
CA VAL A 47 -0.72 2.71 -4.24
C VAL A 47 0.52 3.07 -3.44
N VAL A 48 1.66 2.61 -3.92
CA VAL A 48 2.97 2.87 -3.31
C VAL A 48 3.67 3.95 -4.11
N THR A 49 3.98 5.06 -3.48
CA THR A 49 4.75 6.14 -4.10
C THR A 49 6.22 5.79 -4.12
N VAL A 50 6.86 5.96 -5.27
CA VAL A 50 8.30 5.79 -5.44
C VAL A 50 8.98 7.13 -5.29
N ALA A 51 9.87 7.23 -4.31
CA ALA A 51 10.70 8.40 -4.05
C ALA A 51 12.18 8.04 -4.16
N ALA A 52 13.02 9.01 -4.50
CA ALA A 52 14.46 8.85 -4.45
C ALA A 52 14.98 9.07 -3.02
N ASP A 53 15.88 8.21 -2.56
CA ASP A 53 16.54 8.35 -1.25
C ASP A 53 17.71 9.34 -1.29
N VAL A 54 18.31 9.52 -2.48
CA VAL A 54 19.43 10.42 -2.71
C VAL A 54 19.12 11.42 -3.82
N SER A 55 19.63 12.62 -3.71
CA SER A 55 19.40 13.67 -4.71
C SER A 55 20.44 13.60 -5.84
N GLY A 56 19.99 13.84 -7.08
CA GLY A 56 20.89 13.91 -8.23
C GLY A 56 20.16 13.93 -9.58
N LEU A 57 20.95 13.93 -10.66
CA LEU A 57 20.43 13.84 -12.02
C LEU A 57 20.11 12.38 -12.35
N VAL A 58 18.96 12.14 -12.94
CA VAL A 58 18.58 10.82 -13.47
C VAL A 58 19.45 10.54 -14.73
N SER A 59 20.23 9.47 -14.67
CA SER A 59 21.04 9.03 -15.81
C SER A 59 20.29 8.07 -16.71
N ASP A 60 19.59 7.11 -16.14
CA ASP A 60 18.91 6.04 -16.85
C ASP A 60 17.51 5.81 -16.28
N VAL A 61 16.60 5.46 -17.15
CA VAL A 61 15.22 5.05 -16.81
C VAL A 61 14.96 3.71 -17.46
N PHE A 62 14.50 2.72 -16.66
CA PHE A 62 14.38 1.33 -17.10
C PHE A 62 12.93 0.89 -17.31
N VAL A 63 11.96 1.76 -17.00
CA VAL A 63 10.53 1.44 -17.05
C VAL A 63 9.77 2.55 -17.78
N GLN A 64 8.60 2.19 -18.27
CA GLN A 64 7.63 3.11 -18.90
C GLN A 64 6.31 3.09 -18.13
N ASP A 65 5.42 4.02 -18.49
CA ASP A 65 4.07 4.04 -17.93
C ASP A 65 3.31 2.75 -18.30
N ASN A 66 2.59 2.19 -17.32
CA ASN A 66 1.87 0.91 -17.40
C ASN A 66 2.73 -0.36 -17.50
N ASP A 67 4.05 -0.28 -17.34
CA ASP A 67 4.90 -1.46 -17.24
C ASP A 67 4.61 -2.26 -15.96
N LYS A 68 4.66 -3.59 -16.10
CA LYS A 68 4.63 -4.50 -14.96
C LYS A 68 6.04 -4.70 -14.44
N VAL A 69 6.23 -4.47 -13.15
CA VAL A 69 7.52 -4.60 -12.47
C VAL A 69 7.44 -5.57 -11.31
N GLY A 70 8.51 -6.32 -11.11
CA GLY A 70 8.69 -7.18 -9.95
C GLY A 70 9.39 -6.44 -8.81
N LYS A 71 9.12 -6.83 -7.56
CA LYS A 71 9.84 -6.34 -6.39
C LYS A 71 11.36 -6.51 -6.54
N GLY A 72 12.12 -5.45 -6.30
CA GLY A 72 13.57 -5.41 -6.47
C GLY A 72 14.04 -5.11 -7.89
N GLN A 73 13.15 -4.97 -8.86
CA GLN A 73 13.50 -4.58 -10.22
C GLN A 73 13.96 -3.12 -10.26
N PRO A 74 15.06 -2.80 -10.97
CA PRO A 74 15.50 -1.41 -11.14
C PRO A 74 14.46 -0.59 -11.93
N LEU A 75 14.12 0.58 -11.40
CA LEU A 75 13.16 1.51 -12.01
C LEU A 75 13.89 2.65 -12.73
N PHE A 76 14.80 3.29 -12.05
CA PHE A 76 15.67 4.32 -12.62
C PHE A 76 16.97 4.42 -11.83
N ARG A 77 17.93 5.13 -12.40
CA ARG A 77 19.25 5.33 -11.83
C ARG A 77 19.60 6.81 -11.80
N ILE A 78 20.14 7.25 -10.68
CA ILE A 78 20.75 8.57 -10.50
C ILE A 78 22.23 8.48 -10.85
N ASP A 79 22.84 9.53 -11.39
CA ASP A 79 24.26 9.56 -11.77
C ASP A 79 25.16 9.12 -10.61
N GLN A 80 25.73 7.93 -10.76
CA GLN A 80 26.50 7.24 -9.72
C GLN A 80 27.90 7.80 -9.53
N ARG A 81 28.43 8.58 -10.49
CA ARG A 81 29.83 9.02 -10.46
C ARG A 81 30.17 9.79 -9.21
N ARG A 82 29.28 10.71 -8.78
CA ARG A 82 29.48 11.47 -7.55
C ARG A 82 29.53 10.58 -6.31
N PHE A 83 28.65 9.59 -6.24
CA PHE A 83 28.59 8.64 -5.11
C PHE A 83 29.79 7.70 -5.12
N GLN A 84 30.27 7.29 -6.31
CA GLN A 84 31.47 6.47 -6.44
C GLN A 84 32.69 7.21 -5.93
N TYR A 85 32.87 8.49 -6.30
CA TYR A 85 33.98 9.32 -5.79
C TYR A 85 33.90 9.50 -4.27
N ALA A 86 32.71 9.71 -3.71
CA ALA A 86 32.53 9.81 -2.26
C ALA A 86 32.89 8.50 -1.55
N LEU A 87 32.52 7.35 -2.14
CA LEU A 87 32.89 6.03 -1.64
C LEU A 87 34.40 5.81 -1.66
N ASP A 88 35.06 6.17 -2.75
CA ASP A 88 36.51 6.02 -2.90
C ASP A 88 37.27 6.92 -1.93
N GLN A 89 36.77 8.14 -1.71
CA GLN A 89 37.30 9.05 -0.68
C GLN A 89 37.16 8.48 0.72
N ALA A 90 35.99 7.91 1.07
CA ALA A 90 35.75 7.29 2.37
C ALA A 90 36.66 6.07 2.59
N LYS A 91 36.89 5.23 1.55
CA LYS A 91 37.84 4.13 1.62
C LYS A 91 39.25 4.58 1.89
N ALA A 92 39.69 5.66 1.25
CA ALA A 92 41.02 6.22 1.46
C ALA A 92 41.21 6.75 2.89
N GLU A 93 40.16 7.37 3.46
CA GLU A 93 40.17 7.85 4.85
C GLU A 93 40.28 6.68 5.84
N VAL A 94 39.50 5.61 5.67
CA VAL A 94 39.62 4.38 6.48
C VAL A 94 41.06 3.84 6.43
N ALA A 95 41.66 3.72 5.25
CA ALA A 95 43.04 3.24 5.10
C ALA A 95 44.05 4.14 5.85
N SER A 96 43.87 5.46 5.77
CA SER A 96 44.69 6.45 6.50
C SER A 96 44.57 6.25 8.03
N ARG A 97 43.32 6.18 8.57
CA ARG A 97 43.09 6.00 10.00
C ARG A 97 43.60 4.66 10.52
N GLN A 98 43.47 3.62 9.70
CA GLN A 98 44.00 2.31 10.03
C GLN A 98 45.51 2.31 10.15
N THR A 99 46.22 3.05 9.27
CA THR A 99 47.65 3.22 9.33
C THR A 99 48.07 3.97 10.60
N THR A 100 47.35 5.05 10.95
CA THR A 100 47.59 5.82 12.17
C THR A 100 47.40 4.94 13.43
N LEU A 101 46.32 4.19 13.50
CA LEU A 101 46.08 3.26 14.59
C LEU A 101 47.19 2.20 14.72
N TYR A 102 47.62 1.66 13.58
CA TYR A 102 48.72 0.69 13.56
C TYR A 102 50.05 1.28 14.09
N GLN A 103 50.34 2.53 13.71
CA GLN A 103 51.54 3.25 14.24
C GLN A 103 51.42 3.44 15.75
N ASN A 104 50.29 3.97 16.26
CA ASN A 104 50.10 4.21 17.68
C ASN A 104 50.19 2.90 18.49
N LYS A 105 49.62 1.80 18.00
CA LYS A 105 49.76 0.48 18.64
C LYS A 105 51.20 0.01 18.70
N ARG A 106 51.99 0.27 17.65
CA ARG A 106 53.42 -0.07 17.68
C ARG A 106 54.21 0.81 18.64
N ASP A 107 53.84 2.07 18.78
CA ASP A 107 54.49 3.00 19.71
C ASP A 107 54.19 2.61 21.15
N LEU A 108 52.93 2.31 21.45
CA LEU A 108 52.50 1.77 22.75
C LEU A 108 53.27 0.48 23.11
N ALA A 109 53.31 -0.49 22.20
CA ALA A 109 54.05 -1.74 22.43
C ALA A 109 55.54 -1.53 22.69
N ARG A 110 56.18 -0.55 22.00
CA ARG A 110 57.54 -0.15 22.30
C ARG A 110 57.71 0.45 23.69
N ALA A 111 56.78 1.36 24.07
CA ALA A 111 56.78 1.99 25.37
C ALA A 111 56.61 0.96 26.50
N GLU A 112 55.72 0.00 26.37
CA GLU A 112 55.50 -1.10 27.31
C GLU A 112 56.76 -1.95 27.51
N HIS A 113 57.47 -2.29 26.42
CA HIS A 113 58.70 -3.07 26.49
C HIS A 113 59.87 -2.29 27.12
N LEU A 114 59.90 -0.96 27.04
CA LEU A 114 60.99 -0.12 27.55
C LEU A 114 60.72 0.38 28.98
N THR A 115 59.52 0.19 29.51
CA THR A 115 59.11 0.72 30.85
C THR A 115 60.02 0.24 31.99
N THR A 116 60.76 -0.83 31.82
CA THR A 116 61.70 -1.38 32.82
C THR A 116 63.01 -0.57 32.91
N LEU A 117 63.34 0.30 31.98
CA LEU A 117 64.66 0.95 31.90
C LEU A 117 64.72 2.44 31.71
N ALA A 118 63.71 3.13 31.15
CA ALA A 118 63.85 4.56 30.78
C ALA A 118 62.52 5.32 30.55
N ILE A 119 61.36 4.70 30.57
CA ILE A 119 60.05 5.33 30.24
C ILE A 119 59.17 5.43 31.49
N THR A 120 58.51 6.58 31.71
CA THR A 120 57.61 6.82 32.85
C THR A 120 56.23 6.18 32.58
N ALA A 121 55.51 5.77 33.63
CA ALA A 121 54.14 5.26 33.58
C ALA A 121 53.21 6.26 32.87
N GLN A 122 53.46 7.54 33.01
CA GLN A 122 52.72 8.63 32.34
C GLN A 122 52.83 8.53 30.80
N GLN A 123 54.00 8.16 30.24
CA GLN A 123 54.16 8.01 28.78
C GLN A 123 53.36 6.82 28.25
N VAL A 124 53.34 5.69 28.96
CA VAL A 124 52.52 4.54 28.58
C VAL A 124 51.03 4.89 28.57
N GLU A 125 50.58 5.64 29.59
CA GLU A 125 49.19 6.11 29.64
C GLU A 125 48.85 7.07 28.49
N HIS A 126 49.76 7.99 28.15
CA HIS A 126 49.61 8.86 27.00
C HIS A 126 49.52 8.07 25.68
N ASP A 127 50.39 7.09 25.47
CA ASP A 127 50.39 6.26 24.25
C ASP A 127 49.14 5.40 24.16
N GLN A 128 48.62 4.87 25.30
CA GLN A 128 47.35 4.17 25.37
C GLN A 128 46.19 5.10 24.94
N GLN A 129 46.16 6.32 25.47
CA GLN A 129 45.16 7.31 25.06
C GLN A 129 45.24 7.62 23.56
N ALA A 130 46.45 7.69 22.97
CA ALA A 130 46.62 7.90 21.53
C ALA A 130 46.05 6.70 20.72
N VAL A 131 46.17 5.48 21.19
CA VAL A 131 45.56 4.30 20.58
C VAL A 131 44.04 4.38 20.66
N ASP A 132 43.46 4.73 21.80
CA ASP A 132 42.03 4.80 22.03
C ASP A 132 41.41 5.89 21.11
N VAL A 133 42.04 7.07 21.02
CA VAL A 133 41.63 8.14 20.10
C VAL A 133 41.70 7.69 18.65
N ALA A 134 42.80 7.03 18.24
CA ALA A 134 42.95 6.54 16.87
C ALA A 134 41.92 5.44 16.55
N GLN A 135 41.57 4.59 17.49
CA GLN A 135 40.51 3.61 17.32
C GLN A 135 39.15 4.29 17.09
N ALA A 136 38.80 5.27 17.94
CA ALA A 136 37.55 6.02 17.78
C ALA A 136 37.48 6.75 16.42
N GLN A 137 38.61 7.28 15.94
CA GLN A 137 38.70 7.91 14.61
C GLN A 137 38.51 6.90 13.47
N LEU A 138 39.05 5.70 13.61
CA LEU A 138 38.86 4.62 12.64
C LEU A 138 37.37 4.19 12.59
N ASP A 139 36.74 4.06 13.75
CA ASP A 139 35.33 3.69 13.84
C ASP A 139 34.43 4.75 13.19
N ALA A 140 34.74 6.03 13.41
CA ALA A 140 34.05 7.14 12.73
C ALA A 140 34.26 7.10 11.19
N ALA A 141 35.47 6.79 10.73
CA ALA A 141 35.76 6.65 9.29
C ALA A 141 35.01 5.45 8.67
N ASN A 142 34.92 4.33 9.39
CA ASN A 142 34.13 3.18 8.95
C ASN A 142 32.63 3.51 8.83
N ALA A 143 32.05 4.23 9.79
CA ALA A 143 30.66 4.69 9.69
C ALA A 143 30.45 5.61 8.47
N ALA A 144 31.39 6.51 8.18
CA ALA A 144 31.33 7.34 6.97
C ALA A 144 31.43 6.52 5.67
N LEU A 145 32.23 5.46 5.65
CA LEU A 145 32.33 4.52 4.55
C LEU A 145 30.99 3.80 4.30
N GLU A 146 30.35 3.31 5.36
CA GLU A 146 29.03 2.66 5.27
C GLU A 146 27.96 3.60 4.70
N VAL A 147 27.94 4.87 5.12
CA VAL A 147 27.04 5.89 4.56
C VAL A 147 27.31 6.13 3.08
N ALA A 148 28.58 6.24 2.67
CA ALA A 148 28.93 6.43 1.26
C ALA A 148 28.52 5.21 0.40
N GLN A 149 28.68 4.02 0.92
CA GLN A 149 28.28 2.78 0.27
C GLN A 149 26.75 2.67 0.13
N LEU A 150 26.01 3.00 1.19
CA LEU A 150 24.56 3.05 1.15
C LEU A 150 24.03 4.07 0.14
N ASN A 151 24.64 5.26 0.06
CA ASN A 151 24.26 6.28 -0.90
C ASN A 151 24.49 5.82 -2.36
N LEU A 152 25.55 5.10 -2.62
CA LEU A 152 25.80 4.50 -3.94
C LEU A 152 24.77 3.42 -4.26
N GLU A 153 24.42 2.56 -3.32
CA GLU A 153 23.38 1.56 -3.49
C GLU A 153 22.01 2.21 -3.77
N ARG A 154 21.65 3.22 -2.99
CA ARG A 154 20.40 3.97 -3.10
C ARG A 154 20.30 4.86 -4.33
N SER A 155 21.40 5.07 -5.05
CA SER A 155 21.39 5.77 -6.34
C SER A 155 20.71 4.97 -7.45
N THR A 156 20.51 3.66 -7.27
CA THR A 156 19.63 2.84 -8.11
C THR A 156 18.34 2.59 -7.34
N VAL A 157 17.25 3.16 -7.84
CA VAL A 157 15.92 3.03 -7.20
C VAL A 157 15.27 1.76 -7.70
N LEU A 158 14.88 0.91 -6.75
CA LEU A 158 14.27 -0.40 -7.00
C LEU A 158 12.77 -0.37 -6.68
N ALA A 159 12.01 -1.25 -7.32
CA ALA A 159 10.59 -1.45 -7.02
C ALA A 159 10.41 -2.04 -5.60
N PRO A 160 9.67 -1.37 -4.70
CA PRO A 160 9.42 -1.87 -3.35
C PRO A 160 8.42 -3.03 -3.31
N VAL A 161 7.55 -3.14 -4.31
CA VAL A 161 6.49 -4.14 -4.43
C VAL A 161 6.39 -4.67 -5.86
N ASN A 162 5.67 -5.78 -6.05
CA ASN A 162 5.23 -6.20 -7.37
C ASN A 162 4.10 -5.27 -7.82
N GLY A 163 4.14 -4.73 -9.02
CA GLY A 163 3.10 -3.79 -9.39
C GLY A 163 3.13 -3.30 -10.81
N ILE A 164 2.30 -2.30 -11.06
CA ILE A 164 2.18 -1.63 -12.35
C ILE A 164 2.56 -0.17 -12.15
N VAL A 165 3.50 0.30 -12.96
CA VAL A 165 3.92 1.70 -12.98
C VAL A 165 2.77 2.58 -13.45
N THR A 166 2.51 3.67 -12.75
CA THR A 166 1.47 4.61 -13.13
C THR A 166 1.89 6.05 -12.89
N ASN A 167 1.33 6.96 -13.68
CA ASN A 167 1.61 8.39 -13.62
C ASN A 167 3.12 8.70 -13.78
N PHE A 168 3.72 8.05 -14.76
CA PHE A 168 5.15 8.11 -15.01
C PHE A 168 5.49 9.25 -15.96
N ASP A 169 6.27 10.22 -15.50
CA ASP A 169 6.77 11.35 -16.31
C ASP A 169 8.29 11.57 -16.17
N LEU A 170 9.00 10.60 -15.59
CA LEU A 170 10.44 10.73 -15.36
C LEU A 170 11.24 10.53 -16.64
N LEU A 171 12.11 11.49 -16.94
CA LEU A 171 12.99 11.45 -18.10
C LEU A 171 14.47 11.52 -17.66
N PRO A 172 15.40 10.89 -18.41
CA PRO A 172 16.83 11.11 -18.22
C PRO A 172 17.17 12.60 -18.30
N GLY A 173 18.08 13.05 -17.42
CA GLY A 173 18.46 14.46 -17.30
C GLY A 173 17.60 15.28 -16.33
N ARG A 174 16.50 14.73 -15.80
CA ARG A 174 15.72 15.37 -14.73
C ARG A 174 16.48 15.29 -13.40
N TYR A 175 16.46 16.36 -12.64
CA TYR A 175 16.98 16.37 -11.27
C TYR A 175 15.91 15.95 -10.30
N VAL A 176 16.22 14.99 -9.41
CA VAL A 176 15.35 14.54 -8.32
C VAL A 176 15.95 14.86 -6.97
N ASN A 177 15.09 15.19 -6.00
CA ASN A 177 15.50 15.44 -4.62
C ASN A 177 15.18 14.22 -3.74
N ALA A 178 15.99 14.01 -2.70
CA ALA A 178 15.72 12.99 -1.70
C ALA A 178 14.34 13.24 -1.04
N GLY A 179 13.54 12.18 -0.91
CA GLY A 179 12.17 12.24 -0.38
C GLY A 179 11.12 12.78 -1.35
N GLN A 180 11.49 13.20 -2.55
CA GLN A 180 10.53 13.64 -3.55
C GLN A 180 9.86 12.44 -4.22
N ASN A 181 8.52 12.40 -4.20
CA ASN A 181 7.74 11.43 -4.97
C ASN A 181 7.94 11.67 -6.46
N VAL A 182 8.29 10.64 -7.20
CA VAL A 182 8.58 10.70 -8.63
C VAL A 182 7.42 10.15 -9.45
N PHE A 183 6.93 8.98 -9.09
CA PHE A 183 5.76 8.31 -9.67
C PHE A 183 5.16 7.31 -8.67
N ALA A 184 4.14 6.56 -9.08
CA ALA A 184 3.49 5.60 -8.21
C ALA A 184 3.46 4.20 -8.83
N LEU A 185 3.42 3.18 -7.96
CA LEU A 185 3.18 1.78 -8.31
C LEU A 185 1.83 1.36 -7.73
N ILE A 186 1.02 0.73 -8.55
CA ILE A 186 -0.18 0.03 -8.10
C ILE A 186 0.26 -1.38 -7.71
N ASP A 187 0.19 -1.72 -6.43
CA ASP A 187 0.57 -3.03 -5.92
C ASP A 187 -0.38 -4.11 -6.44
N SER A 188 0.16 -5.02 -7.27
CA SER A 188 -0.62 -6.07 -7.92
C SER A 188 -1.09 -7.17 -6.96
N ASP A 189 -0.47 -7.29 -5.79
CA ASP A 189 -0.76 -8.32 -4.82
C ASP A 189 -1.89 -7.91 -3.83
N THR A 190 -2.29 -6.61 -3.87
CA THR A 190 -3.28 -6.03 -2.95
C THR A 190 -4.63 -5.74 -3.59
N PHE A 191 -4.88 -6.21 -4.82
CA PHE A 191 -6.17 -6.01 -5.45
C PHE A 191 -7.32 -6.60 -4.63
N ARG A 192 -8.28 -5.75 -4.34
CA ARG A 192 -9.50 -6.07 -3.58
C ARG A 192 -10.70 -5.32 -4.15
N VAL A 193 -11.87 -5.71 -3.75
CA VAL A 193 -13.11 -4.99 -4.08
C VAL A 193 -13.67 -4.36 -2.80
N GLU A 194 -13.97 -3.09 -2.86
CA GLU A 194 -14.71 -2.38 -1.82
C GLU A 194 -16.14 -2.19 -2.28
N GLY A 195 -17.07 -2.92 -1.67
CA GLY A 195 -18.51 -2.79 -1.90
C GLY A 195 -19.12 -1.84 -0.89
N TYR A 196 -19.87 -0.85 -1.36
CA TYR A 196 -20.55 0.12 -0.49
C TYR A 196 -21.99 -0.35 -0.27
N PHE A 197 -22.22 -0.92 0.91
CA PHE A 197 -23.53 -1.48 1.28
C PHE A 197 -24.30 -0.50 2.16
N GLU A 198 -25.63 -0.52 2.03
CA GLU A 198 -26.51 0.21 2.91
C GLU A 198 -26.43 -0.33 4.34
N GLU A 199 -26.44 0.56 5.32
CA GLU A 199 -26.38 0.23 6.75
C GLU A 199 -27.42 -0.83 7.16
N THR A 200 -28.61 -0.80 6.56
CA THR A 200 -29.69 -1.75 6.79
C THR A 200 -29.35 -3.19 6.44
N LYS A 201 -28.39 -3.41 5.52
CA LYS A 201 -27.99 -4.73 5.02
C LYS A 201 -26.83 -5.33 5.83
N LEU A 202 -26.11 -4.53 6.63
CA LEU A 202 -24.90 -4.98 7.35
C LEU A 202 -25.15 -6.15 8.30
N ARG A 203 -26.33 -6.23 8.93
CA ARG A 203 -26.69 -7.31 9.84
C ARG A 203 -26.61 -8.71 9.20
N ARG A 204 -26.61 -8.77 7.87
CA ARG A 204 -26.54 -9.99 7.07
C ARG A 204 -25.18 -10.26 6.46
N ILE A 205 -24.22 -9.39 6.69
CA ILE A 205 -22.85 -9.51 6.18
C ILE A 205 -21.96 -10.00 7.31
N ARG A 206 -21.30 -11.12 7.11
CA ARG A 206 -20.35 -11.69 8.07
C ARG A 206 -18.97 -11.81 7.46
N ILE A 207 -17.94 -11.61 8.26
CA ILE A 207 -16.55 -11.82 7.85
C ILE A 207 -16.37 -13.31 7.48
N GLY A 208 -15.66 -13.57 6.38
CA GLY A 208 -15.46 -14.90 5.83
C GLY A 208 -16.59 -15.41 4.91
N GLU A 209 -17.70 -14.68 4.79
CA GLU A 209 -18.80 -15.07 3.92
C GLU A 209 -18.42 -14.94 2.45
N LYS A 210 -18.90 -15.89 1.62
CA LYS A 210 -18.61 -15.88 0.17
C LYS A 210 -19.23 -14.68 -0.49
N ALA A 211 -18.50 -14.08 -1.41
CA ALA A 211 -18.93 -12.95 -2.21
C ALA A 211 -18.76 -13.25 -3.70
N SER A 212 -19.70 -12.80 -4.50
CA SER A 212 -19.65 -12.83 -5.97
C SER A 212 -19.47 -11.41 -6.48
N VAL A 213 -18.46 -11.20 -7.31
CA VAL A 213 -18.11 -9.90 -7.88
C VAL A 213 -18.23 -9.97 -9.39
N LYS A 214 -19.00 -9.07 -9.98
CA LYS A 214 -19.13 -8.92 -11.43
C LYS A 214 -18.69 -7.53 -11.85
N LEU A 215 -17.67 -7.47 -12.70
CA LEU A 215 -17.17 -6.21 -13.23
C LEU A 215 -18.08 -5.66 -14.32
N ILE A 216 -18.27 -4.35 -14.36
CA ILE A 216 -19.01 -3.72 -15.46
C ILE A 216 -18.22 -3.91 -16.75
N GLY A 217 -18.90 -4.45 -17.77
CA GLY A 217 -18.31 -4.73 -19.08
C GLY A 217 -17.58 -6.08 -19.19
N ASP A 218 -17.64 -6.92 -18.15
CA ASP A 218 -17.12 -8.31 -18.19
C ASP A 218 -18.24 -9.27 -17.79
N PRO A 219 -18.51 -10.32 -18.58
CA PRO A 219 -19.55 -11.31 -18.26
C PRO A 219 -19.17 -12.24 -17.11
N ARG A 220 -17.89 -12.32 -16.75
CA ARG A 220 -17.37 -13.26 -15.73
C ARG A 220 -17.75 -12.81 -14.32
N VAL A 221 -18.00 -13.79 -13.48
CA VAL A 221 -18.21 -13.60 -12.05
C VAL A 221 -16.96 -14.06 -11.33
N LEU A 222 -16.35 -13.17 -10.56
CA LEU A 222 -15.19 -13.46 -9.73
C LEU A 222 -15.68 -13.90 -8.35
N ALA A 223 -15.08 -14.99 -7.85
CA ALA A 223 -15.32 -15.45 -6.49
C ALA A 223 -14.41 -14.70 -5.51
N GLY A 224 -14.94 -14.44 -4.34
CA GLY A 224 -14.20 -13.84 -3.23
C GLY A 224 -14.89 -14.08 -1.91
N HIS A 225 -14.38 -13.52 -0.86
CA HIS A 225 -14.95 -13.57 0.49
C HIS A 225 -14.82 -12.22 1.19
N VAL A 226 -15.71 -11.99 2.13
CA VAL A 226 -15.69 -10.78 2.97
C VAL A 226 -14.47 -10.83 3.89
N GLU A 227 -13.54 -9.90 3.69
CA GLU A 227 -12.34 -9.77 4.52
C GLU A 227 -12.62 -8.95 5.78
N SER A 228 -13.29 -7.80 5.60
CA SER A 228 -13.61 -6.90 6.71
C SER A 228 -14.77 -5.97 6.36
N VAL A 229 -15.39 -5.43 7.40
CA VAL A 229 -16.38 -4.36 7.33
C VAL A 229 -15.77 -3.14 8.00
N ALA A 230 -15.88 -1.97 7.38
CA ALA A 230 -15.34 -0.74 7.94
C ALA A 230 -15.96 -0.44 9.30
N SER A 231 -15.12 -0.18 10.30
CA SER A 231 -15.54 0.14 11.66
C SER A 231 -15.96 1.61 11.85
N GLY A 232 -15.72 2.45 10.84
CA GLY A 232 -16.06 3.88 10.88
C GLY A 232 -16.18 4.45 9.47
N ILE A 233 -17.03 5.44 9.36
CA ILE A 233 -17.19 6.30 8.18
C ILE A 233 -17.06 7.75 8.62
N GLU A 234 -16.63 8.62 7.72
CA GLU A 234 -16.57 10.04 7.98
C GLU A 234 -17.99 10.61 8.14
N ASP A 235 -18.21 11.35 9.21
CA ASP A 235 -19.46 12.07 9.43
C ASP A 235 -19.40 13.40 8.68
N GLN A 236 -20.07 13.46 7.54
CA GLN A 236 -20.13 14.66 6.69
C GLN A 236 -20.80 15.87 7.38
N ASN A 237 -21.55 15.63 8.44
CA ASN A 237 -22.17 16.69 9.23
C ASN A 237 -21.25 17.25 10.31
N ARG A 238 -20.08 16.65 10.49
CA ARG A 238 -19.09 17.05 11.48
C ARG A 238 -17.85 17.60 10.77
N SER A 239 -17.71 18.92 10.70
CA SER A 239 -16.46 19.55 10.33
C SER A 239 -15.68 19.95 11.59
N THR A 240 -14.35 19.77 11.55
CA THR A 240 -13.47 20.25 12.63
C THR A 240 -13.18 21.72 12.35
N SER A 241 -13.58 22.63 13.25
CA SER A 241 -13.15 24.02 13.18
C SER A 241 -11.67 24.16 13.56
N THR A 242 -11.05 25.28 13.19
CA THR A 242 -9.68 25.65 13.60
C THR A 242 -9.51 25.67 15.12
N ASP A 243 -10.60 25.81 15.89
CA ASP A 243 -10.59 25.88 17.36
C ASP A 243 -10.81 24.48 18.01
N LEU A 244 -10.68 23.38 17.26
CA LEU A 244 -10.86 22.00 17.73
C LEU A 244 -12.28 21.68 18.25
N LEU A 245 -13.25 22.56 18.06
CA LEU A 245 -14.64 22.33 18.39
C LEU A 245 -15.39 21.70 17.20
N ALA A 246 -16.34 20.83 17.51
CA ALA A 246 -17.18 20.21 16.48
C ALA A 246 -18.17 21.25 15.92
N LEU A 247 -18.02 21.60 14.65
CA LEU A 247 -19.01 22.39 13.93
C LEU A 247 -20.08 21.45 13.38
N VAL A 248 -21.30 21.58 13.87
CA VAL A 248 -22.45 20.77 13.41
C VAL A 248 -23.28 21.63 12.46
N ASN A 249 -23.32 21.26 11.19
CA ASN A 249 -24.21 21.89 10.23
C ASN A 249 -25.64 21.40 10.46
N PRO A 250 -26.64 22.28 10.71
CA PRO A 250 -28.03 21.89 10.81
C PRO A 250 -28.52 21.43 9.43
N THR A 251 -28.65 20.12 9.25
CA THR A 251 -29.20 19.55 8.03
C THR A 251 -30.69 19.28 8.20
N PHE A 252 -31.50 20.04 7.50
CA PHE A 252 -32.93 19.71 7.31
C PHE A 252 -33.03 18.70 6.15
N SER A 253 -32.78 17.41 6.44
CA SER A 253 -33.12 16.38 5.47
C SER A 253 -34.47 15.76 5.87
N TRP A 254 -35.46 16.00 5.03
CA TRP A 254 -36.80 15.39 5.14
C TRP A 254 -36.76 13.86 5.19
N VAL A 255 -35.82 13.27 4.48
CA VAL A 255 -35.59 11.81 4.45
C VAL A 255 -34.15 11.52 4.84
N ARG A 256 -33.93 10.75 5.89
CA ARG A 256 -32.60 10.22 6.22
C ARG A 256 -32.33 9.03 5.28
N LEU A 257 -31.42 9.19 4.36
CA LEU A 257 -30.91 8.09 3.56
C LEU A 257 -29.99 7.23 4.42
N ALA A 258 -30.07 5.91 4.24
CA ALA A 258 -29.14 4.98 4.86
C ALA A 258 -27.70 5.29 4.43
N GLN A 259 -26.78 5.31 5.37
CA GLN A 259 -25.36 5.49 5.10
C GLN A 259 -24.83 4.28 4.35
N ARG A 260 -23.80 4.53 3.50
CA ARG A 260 -23.11 3.47 2.77
C ARG A 260 -21.82 3.12 3.47
N ILE A 261 -21.70 1.87 3.88
CA ILE A 261 -20.57 1.36 4.63
C ILE A 261 -19.71 0.49 3.71
N PRO A 262 -18.41 0.78 3.60
CA PRO A 262 -17.51 -0.01 2.77
C PRO A 262 -17.26 -1.38 3.42
N VAL A 263 -17.47 -2.42 2.62
CA VAL A 263 -17.13 -3.81 2.93
C VAL A 263 -16.01 -4.23 2.01
N ARG A 264 -14.90 -4.68 2.58
CA ARG A 264 -13.74 -5.16 1.85
C ARG A 264 -13.91 -6.62 1.50
N ILE A 265 -13.71 -6.94 0.23
CA ILE A 265 -13.84 -8.28 -0.33
C ILE A 265 -12.51 -8.64 -0.97
N LYS A 266 -11.92 -9.72 -0.49
CA LYS A 266 -10.73 -10.31 -1.07
C LYS A 266 -11.15 -11.26 -2.19
N LEU A 267 -10.51 -11.13 -3.36
CA LEU A 267 -10.73 -12.04 -4.48
C LEU A 267 -9.94 -13.33 -4.26
N ASP A 268 -10.60 -14.48 -4.43
CA ASP A 268 -9.97 -15.78 -4.24
C ASP A 268 -9.09 -16.18 -5.43
N THR A 269 -9.53 -15.84 -6.64
CA THR A 269 -8.80 -16.13 -7.87
C THR A 269 -9.02 -15.00 -8.87
N ILE A 270 -7.93 -14.50 -9.40
CA ILE A 270 -7.94 -13.50 -10.47
C ILE A 270 -7.47 -14.21 -11.73
N PRO A 271 -8.30 -14.33 -12.78
CA PRO A 271 -7.88 -14.91 -14.07
C PRO A 271 -6.71 -14.11 -14.67
N ALA A 272 -5.70 -14.82 -15.18
CA ALA A 272 -4.48 -14.18 -15.71
C ALA A 272 -4.73 -13.27 -16.93
N ASP A 273 -5.81 -13.51 -17.66
CA ASP A 273 -6.25 -12.73 -18.81
C ASP A 273 -7.10 -11.50 -18.43
N LEU A 274 -7.42 -11.32 -17.13
CA LEU A 274 -8.20 -10.21 -16.64
C LEU A 274 -7.28 -9.09 -16.13
N SER A 275 -7.24 -7.98 -16.84
CA SER A 275 -6.59 -6.78 -16.35
C SER A 275 -7.50 -6.08 -15.33
N LEU A 276 -7.11 -6.12 -14.06
CA LEU A 276 -7.75 -5.33 -13.01
C LEU A 276 -7.20 -3.91 -13.03
N VAL A 277 -8.11 -2.95 -13.06
CA VAL A 277 -7.78 -1.51 -12.99
C VAL A 277 -8.38 -0.95 -11.71
N SER A 278 -7.54 -0.33 -10.90
CA SER A 278 -8.01 0.37 -9.68
C SER A 278 -9.00 1.47 -10.06
N GLY A 279 -10.13 1.53 -9.35
CA GLY A 279 -11.22 2.45 -9.65
C GLY A 279 -12.34 1.88 -10.53
N ARG A 280 -12.12 0.73 -11.21
CA ARG A 280 -13.17 0.09 -12.04
C ARG A 280 -14.36 -0.34 -11.18
N THR A 281 -15.57 -0.11 -11.69
CA THR A 281 -16.81 -0.40 -10.98
C THR A 281 -17.17 -1.88 -11.06
N ALA A 282 -17.72 -2.39 -9.98
CA ALA A 282 -18.19 -3.77 -9.85
C ALA A 282 -19.56 -3.83 -9.18
N THR A 283 -20.33 -4.85 -9.50
CA THR A 283 -21.49 -5.25 -8.71
C THR A 283 -21.05 -6.38 -7.78
N VAL A 284 -21.45 -6.27 -6.53
CA VAL A 284 -21.06 -7.20 -5.46
C VAL A 284 -22.32 -7.80 -4.83
N SER A 285 -22.33 -9.11 -4.64
CA SER A 285 -23.34 -9.84 -3.90
C SER A 285 -22.67 -10.72 -2.86
N ILE A 286 -23.19 -10.73 -1.63
CA ILE A 286 -22.66 -11.51 -0.52
C ILE A 286 -23.67 -12.62 -0.18
N GLY A 287 -23.17 -13.84 0.08
CA GLY A 287 -23.97 -15.03 0.32
C GLY A 287 -24.24 -15.85 -0.96
N ASN A 288 -25.19 -16.77 -0.85
CA ASN A 288 -25.45 -17.77 -1.90
C ASN A 288 -26.39 -17.26 -3.02
N ILE A 289 -26.41 -15.99 -3.26
CA ILE A 289 -27.30 -15.36 -4.22
C ILE A 289 -26.56 -15.21 -5.53
N GLY A 290 -26.98 -15.96 -6.52
CA GLY A 290 -26.58 -15.73 -7.90
C GLY A 290 -27.08 -14.33 -8.32
N PRO A 291 -26.18 -13.43 -8.66
CA PRO A 291 -26.56 -12.02 -8.81
C PRO A 291 -27.31 -11.69 -10.10
N TRP A 292 -27.45 -12.64 -11.01
CA TRP A 292 -27.84 -12.33 -12.39
C TRP A 292 -28.22 -13.57 -13.21
#